data_2bb4dab9cf1799b985712fb65c66f688
#
_entry.id   2bb4dab9cf1799b985712fb65c66f688
#
_cell.length_a   1.000
_cell.length_b   1.000
_cell.length_c   1.000
_cell.angle_alpha   90.00
_cell.angle_beta   90.00
_cell.angle_gamma   90.00
#
_symmetry.space_group_name_H-M   'P 1'
#
loop_
_entity.id
_entity.type
_entity.pdbx_description
1 polymer ?
#
loop_
_entity_poly.entity_id
_entity_poly.type
_entity_poly.pdbx_seq_one_letter_code
_entity_poly.pdbx_strand_id
1 'polypeptide(L)' 'MRLRYYDKHGTEIQAGMLLHHDDGAIERVLEGVNSNGDITLGFEASASEIYPLSEFNLKEWEIAAE' A
#
# COMPACT_ATOMS: atom_id res chain seq x y z
N MET A 1 -15.15 2.82 -7.42
CA MET A 1 -14.05 2.32 -8.26
C MET A 1 -12.92 1.80 -7.38
N ARG A 2 -12.25 0.74 -7.80
CA ARG A 2 -11.11 0.19 -7.06
C ARG A 2 -9.82 0.67 -7.70
N LEU A 3 -8.95 1.31 -6.92
CA LEU A 3 -7.65 1.75 -7.39
C LEU A 3 -6.65 0.61 -7.25
N ARG A 4 -5.76 0.47 -8.23
CA ARG A 4 -4.77 -0.60 -8.26
C ARG A 4 -3.38 -0.02 -8.16
N TYR A 5 -2.52 -0.71 -7.41
CA TYR A 5 -1.14 -0.29 -7.19
C TYR A 5 -0.21 -1.46 -7.43
N TYR A 6 1.01 -1.17 -7.86
CA TYR A 6 2.00 -2.18 -8.22
C TYR A 6 3.31 -1.85 -7.52
N ASP A 7 4.04 -2.90 -7.14
CA ASP A 7 5.33 -2.72 -6.49
C ASP A 7 6.41 -2.41 -7.53
N LYS A 8 7.68 -2.31 -7.07
CA LYS A 8 8.79 -1.96 -7.97
C LYS A 8 9.02 -3.01 -9.07
N HIS A 9 8.50 -4.22 -8.89
CA HIS A 9 8.62 -5.31 -9.88
C HIS A 9 7.39 -5.41 -10.78
N GLY A 10 6.41 -4.54 -10.61
CA GLY A 10 5.18 -4.58 -11.41
C GLY A 10 4.16 -5.59 -10.92
N THR A 11 4.33 -6.15 -9.73
CA THR A 11 3.37 -7.08 -9.16
C THR A 11 2.28 -6.31 -8.42
N GLU A 12 1.02 -6.69 -8.62
CA GLU A 12 -0.10 -5.99 -8.01
C GLU A 12 -0.09 -6.17 -6.50
N ILE A 13 -0.24 -5.04 -5.79
CA ILE A 13 -0.28 -5.01 -4.34
C ILE A 13 -1.70 -5.30 -3.88
N GLN A 14 -1.84 -6.18 -2.87
CA GLN A 14 -3.12 -6.58 -2.30
C GLN A 14 -3.15 -6.23 -0.81
N ALA A 15 -4.35 -6.02 -0.28
CA ALA A 15 -4.51 -5.79 1.15
C ALA A 15 -4.01 -7.01 1.93
N GLY A 16 -3.35 -6.77 3.05
CA GLY A 16 -2.77 -7.81 3.89
C GLY A 16 -1.33 -8.15 3.59
N MET A 17 -0.80 -7.70 2.46
CA MET A 17 0.60 -7.93 2.11
C MET A 17 1.52 -7.03 2.92
N LEU A 18 2.77 -7.47 3.08
CA LEU A 18 3.83 -6.65 3.66
C LEU A 18 4.68 -6.11 2.54
N LEU A 19 4.98 -4.83 2.57
CA LEU A 19 5.89 -4.19 1.62
C LEU A 19 7.17 -3.81 2.33
N HIS A 20 8.28 -3.95 1.63
CA HIS A 20 9.62 -3.67 2.13
C HIS A 20 10.20 -2.50 1.36
N HIS A 21 10.58 -1.45 2.07
CA HIS A 21 11.19 -0.28 1.46
C HIS A 21 12.71 -0.47 1.34
N ASP A 22 13.30 0.21 0.37
CA ASP A 22 14.74 0.14 0.14
C ASP A 22 15.56 0.54 1.37
N ASP A 23 14.99 1.35 2.28
CA ASP A 23 15.68 1.77 3.50
C ASP A 23 15.54 0.76 4.64
N GLY A 24 14.82 -0.34 4.44
CA GLY A 24 14.63 -1.36 5.44
C GLY A 24 13.28 -1.33 6.16
N ALA A 25 12.45 -0.33 5.92
CA ALA A 25 11.13 -0.26 6.55
C ALA A 25 10.22 -1.36 6.01
N ILE A 26 9.38 -1.91 6.87
CA ILE A 26 8.38 -2.90 6.48
C ILE A 26 7.03 -2.41 6.96
N GLU A 27 6.05 -2.35 6.05
CA GLU A 27 4.72 -1.84 6.37
C GLU A 27 3.65 -2.80 5.83
N ARG A 28 2.54 -2.89 6.56
CA ARG A 28 1.41 -3.71 6.13
C ARG A 28 0.43 -2.87 5.32
N VAL A 29 -0.08 -3.45 4.24
CA VAL A 29 -1.06 -2.80 3.37
C VAL A 29 -2.46 -3.12 3.86
N LEU A 30 -3.28 -2.10 3.99
CA LEU A 30 -4.69 -2.24 4.37
C LEU A 30 -5.56 -1.61 3.29
N GLU A 31 -6.81 -2.06 3.23
CA GLU A 31 -7.81 -1.50 2.33
C GLU A 31 -8.59 -0.42 3.04
N GLY A 32 -8.94 0.64 2.32
CA GLY A 32 -9.74 1.72 2.86
C GLY A 32 -10.53 2.40 1.76
N VAL A 33 -11.23 3.47 2.14
CA VAL A 33 -12.02 4.26 1.19
C VAL A 33 -11.52 5.71 1.27
N ASN A 34 -11.21 6.28 0.12
CA ASN A 34 -10.72 7.66 0.08
C ASN A 34 -11.89 8.66 0.13
N SER A 35 -11.57 9.95 0.10
CA SER A 35 -12.57 11.00 0.22
C SER A 35 -13.57 11.02 -0.95
N ASN A 36 -13.22 10.40 -2.06
CA ASN A 36 -14.09 10.30 -3.24
C ASN A 36 -14.98 9.05 -3.22
N GLY A 37 -14.83 8.21 -2.18
CA GLY A 37 -15.60 6.97 -2.10
C GLY A 37 -14.99 5.79 -2.85
N ASP A 38 -13.78 5.95 -3.39
CA ASP A 38 -13.11 4.86 -4.11
C ASP A 38 -12.38 3.94 -3.13
N ILE A 39 -12.39 2.64 -3.42
CA ILE A 39 -11.64 1.67 -2.65
C ILE A 39 -10.16 1.83 -2.99
N THR A 40 -9.34 2.06 -1.99
CA THR A 40 -7.91 2.28 -2.18
C THR A 40 -7.12 1.45 -1.18
N LEU A 41 -5.81 1.42 -1.35
CA LEU A 41 -4.90 0.74 -0.44
C LEU A 41 -4.00 1.77 0.21
N GLY A 42 -3.52 1.44 1.41
CA GLY A 42 -2.61 2.31 2.12
C GLY A 42 -1.81 1.54 3.15
N PHE A 43 -0.78 2.18 3.70
CA PHE A 43 -0.01 1.60 4.79
C PHE A 43 -0.74 1.84 6.10
N GLU A 44 -0.69 0.85 6.98
CA GLU A 44 -1.29 0.97 8.30
C GLU A 44 -0.62 2.10 9.07
N ALA A 45 -1.42 3.07 9.54
CA ALA A 45 -0.91 4.20 10.29
C ALA A 45 -1.22 4.05 11.77
N SER A 46 -2.44 4.37 12.15
CA SER A 46 -2.88 4.21 13.54
C SER A 46 -4.34 3.86 13.52
N ALA A 47 -4.85 3.37 14.62
CA ALA A 47 -6.17 2.80 14.85
C ALA A 47 -7.13 2.92 13.66
N SER A 48 -7.61 3.31 12.92
CA SER A 48 -8.53 3.24 11.79
C SER A 48 -8.08 4.08 10.60
N GLU A 49 -6.80 4.48 10.58
CA GLU A 49 -6.28 5.31 9.51
C GLU A 49 -5.25 4.59 8.68
N ILE A 50 -5.18 4.94 7.40
CA ILE A 50 -4.14 4.44 6.51
C ILE A 50 -3.47 5.62 5.81
N TYR A 51 -2.21 5.43 5.41
CA TYR A 51 -1.52 6.38 4.54
C TYR A 51 -1.69 5.90 3.10
N PRO A 52 -2.42 6.65 2.24
CA PRO A 52 -2.71 6.16 0.88
C PRO A 52 -1.44 5.85 0.09
N LEU A 53 -1.43 4.73 -0.61
CA LEU A 53 -0.27 4.36 -1.43
C LEU A 53 0.01 5.38 -2.53
N SER A 54 -1.00 6.15 -2.93
CA SER A 54 -0.82 7.19 -3.96
C SER A 54 0.15 8.28 -3.54
N GLU A 55 0.45 8.39 -2.24
CA GLU A 55 1.38 9.41 -1.73
C GLU A 55 2.81 8.89 -1.63
N PHE A 56 3.07 7.65 -2.04
CA PHE A 56 4.39 7.04 -1.93
C PHE A 56 4.95 6.71 -3.30
N ASN A 57 6.27 6.69 -3.39
CA ASN A 57 6.94 6.24 -4.61
C ASN A 57 7.08 4.73 -4.55
N LEU A 58 6.15 4.01 -5.15
CA LEU A 58 6.11 2.55 -5.08
C LEU A 58 7.28 1.88 -5.80
N LYS A 59 8.06 2.64 -6.56
CA LYS A 59 9.28 2.10 -7.18
C LYS A 59 10.36 1.81 -6.15
N GLU A 60 10.17 2.25 -4.91
CA GLU A 60 11.09 1.99 -3.80
C GLU A 60 10.58 0.89 -2.88
N TRP A 61 9.44 0.30 -3.19
CA TRP A 61 8.81 -0.72 -2.34
C TRP A 61 8.67 -2.02 -3.10
N GLU A 62 8.87 -3.14 -2.40
CA GLU A 62 8.63 -4.45 -2.98
C GLU A 62 7.78 -5.30 -2.04
N ILE A 63 7.04 -6.24 -2.61
CA ILE A 63 6.24 -7.16 -1.81
C ILE A 63 7.21 -8.11 -1.11
N ALA A 64 7.22 -8.08 0.23
CA ALA A 64 8.14 -8.88 1.03
C ALA A 64 7.53 -10.22 1.40
N ALA A 65 6.24 -10.21 1.77
CA ALA A 65 5.54 -11.42 2.22
C ALA A 65 4.05 -11.19 2.12
N GLU A 66 3.32 -12.28 2.11
CA GLU A 66 1.86 -12.27 2.09
C GLU A 66 1.29 -12.60 3.46
#